data_6d162ec36e70879a9034f7d9421e7e4f
#
_entry.id   6d162ec36e70879a9034f7d9421e7e4f
#
_cell.length_a   1.000
_cell.length_b   1.000
_cell.length_c   1.000
_cell.angle_alpha   90.00
_cell.angle_beta   90.00
_cell.angle_gamma   90.00
#
_symmetry.space_group_name_H-M   'P 1'
#
loop_
_entity.id
_entity.type
_entity.pdbx_description
1 polymer ?
#
loop_
_entity_poly.entity_id
_entity_poly.type
_entity_poly.pdbx_seq_one_letter_code
_entity_poly.pdbx_strand_id
1 'polypeptide(L)'
;WQQMSMVPQAAMNSLNPVMKVGDQVAEPLMVHGGVTKEKAMDQARKMFNLVGVPEEFLERYAFELSGGMRQRSAIAMSLVTTPDLIILDEPTSALDVLTQANIFNVLKRIKKEMETSYILITHDIATSSELANKVAVMYAGQIVEVSDAMRFFHEPLHPYSRKLMASVPRLHGDKEPDFIIGQPPSLLSLPTGCRFKDRCPLRFGKCDEEPPVVNKEGHLVKCWLYV
;
A
#
# COMPACT_ATOMS: atom_id res chain seq x y z
N TRP A 1 -1.95 -2.88 18.07
CA TRP A 1 -1.11 -1.66 17.97
C TRP A 1 0.35 -1.89 18.40
N GLN A 2 0.66 -2.77 19.37
CA GLN A 2 2.05 -2.96 19.82
C GLN A 2 2.95 -3.65 18.78
N GLN A 3 2.48 -4.72 18.15
CA GLN A 3 3.24 -5.47 17.14
C GLN A 3 2.82 -5.10 15.71
N MET A 4 1.55 -4.77 15.51
CA MET A 4 0.98 -4.47 14.20
C MET A 4 0.03 -3.29 14.29
N SER A 5 0.16 -2.36 13.34
CA SER A 5 -0.77 -1.24 13.15
C SER A 5 -1.25 -1.16 11.69
N MET A 6 -2.29 -0.37 11.47
CA MET A 6 -2.87 -0.18 10.15
C MET A 6 -3.27 1.27 9.91
N VAL A 7 -2.97 1.76 8.74
CA VAL A 7 -3.52 2.99 8.17
C VAL A 7 -4.57 2.57 7.16
N PRO A 8 -5.88 2.70 7.46
CA PRO A 8 -6.95 2.29 6.56
C PRO A 8 -7.05 3.25 5.37
N GLN A 9 -7.77 2.81 4.34
CA GLN A 9 -8.12 3.67 3.19
C GLN A 9 -8.85 4.93 3.67
N ALA A 10 -8.49 6.08 3.09
CA ALA A 10 -9.02 7.40 3.47
C ALA A 10 -8.85 7.75 4.97
N ALA A 11 -7.74 7.33 5.59
CA ALA A 11 -7.43 7.53 7.01
C ALA A 11 -7.50 9.00 7.46
N MET A 12 -7.36 9.95 6.54
CA MET A 12 -7.55 11.38 6.83
C MET A 12 -8.95 11.71 7.38
N ASN A 13 -9.94 10.83 7.18
CA ASN A 13 -11.30 10.97 7.69
C ASN A 13 -11.54 10.22 9.00
N SER A 14 -10.56 9.45 9.48
CA SER A 14 -10.68 8.68 10.73
C SER A 14 -10.40 9.49 11.99
N LEU A 15 -9.80 10.68 11.84
CA LEU A 15 -9.53 11.57 12.97
C LEU A 15 -10.82 12.14 13.55
N ASN A 16 -10.96 12.05 14.87
CA ASN A 16 -12.10 12.61 15.61
C ASN A 16 -12.09 14.15 15.54
N PRO A 17 -13.13 14.80 14.99
CA PRO A 17 -13.14 16.26 14.80
C PRO A 17 -13.21 17.06 16.11
N VAL A 18 -13.66 16.46 17.21
CA VAL A 18 -13.84 17.14 18.50
C VAL A 18 -12.70 16.90 19.50
N MET A 19 -11.65 16.19 19.07
CA MET A 19 -10.43 15.97 19.87
C MET A 19 -9.23 16.63 19.20
N LYS A 20 -8.29 17.12 20.00
CA LYS A 20 -7.02 17.61 19.48
C LYS A 20 -6.23 16.48 18.82
N VAL A 21 -5.57 16.79 17.71
CA VAL A 21 -4.84 15.76 16.94
C VAL A 21 -3.71 15.12 17.77
N GLY A 22 -3.02 15.90 18.59
CA GLY A 22 -1.98 15.37 19.48
C GLY A 22 -2.48 14.35 20.48
N ASP A 23 -3.65 14.59 21.09
CA ASP A 23 -4.26 13.63 22.02
C ASP A 23 -4.58 12.31 21.32
N GLN A 24 -5.10 12.38 20.07
CA GLN A 24 -5.40 11.18 19.26
C GLN A 24 -4.15 10.40 18.86
N VAL A 25 -3.09 11.11 18.47
CA VAL A 25 -1.80 10.47 18.12
C VAL A 25 -1.14 9.83 19.33
N ALA A 26 -1.28 10.42 20.53
CA ALA A 26 -0.71 9.89 21.76
C ALA A 26 -1.52 8.72 22.36
N GLU A 27 -2.83 8.67 22.08
CA GLU A 27 -3.77 7.71 22.70
C GLU A 27 -3.34 6.24 22.55
N PRO A 28 -2.92 5.72 21.37
CA PRO A 28 -2.52 4.33 21.24
C PRO A 28 -1.37 3.95 22.19
N LEU A 29 -0.43 4.85 22.41
CA LEU A 29 0.70 4.60 23.31
C LEU A 29 0.28 4.61 24.79
N MET A 30 -0.69 5.46 25.16
CA MET A 30 -1.25 5.46 26.52
C MET A 30 -2.06 4.19 26.79
N VAL A 31 -2.93 3.81 25.84
CA VAL A 31 -3.86 2.67 25.99
C VAL A 31 -3.13 1.32 25.94
N HIS A 32 -2.21 1.16 24.99
CA HIS A 32 -1.54 -0.11 24.75
C HIS A 32 -0.13 -0.19 25.34
N GLY A 33 0.57 0.95 25.45
CA GLY A 33 1.91 1.03 26.02
C GLY A 33 1.94 1.29 27.52
N GLY A 34 0.81 1.69 28.11
CA GLY A 34 0.70 1.95 29.56
C GLY A 34 1.58 3.13 30.05
N VAL A 35 1.95 4.06 29.16
CA VAL A 35 2.79 5.20 29.52
C VAL A 35 1.94 6.42 29.93
N THR A 36 2.56 7.35 30.67
CA THR A 36 1.90 8.61 31.05
C THR A 36 1.60 9.48 29.81
N LYS A 37 0.59 10.35 29.93
CA LYS A 37 0.22 11.31 28.85
C LYS A 37 1.42 12.15 28.42
N GLU A 38 2.25 12.61 29.34
CA GLU A 38 3.43 13.41 29.04
C GLU A 38 4.41 12.67 28.11
N LYS A 39 4.78 11.43 28.47
CA LYS A 39 5.64 10.58 27.62
C LYS A 39 5.02 10.25 26.28
N ALA A 40 3.70 10.02 26.24
CA ALA A 40 2.99 9.76 25.00
C ALA A 40 2.98 11.00 24.07
N MET A 41 2.81 12.19 24.63
CA MET A 41 2.87 13.46 23.88
C MET A 41 4.29 13.74 23.37
N ASP A 42 5.34 13.43 24.12
CA ASP A 42 6.71 13.56 23.64
C ASP A 42 6.99 12.62 22.45
N GLN A 43 6.45 11.42 22.49
CA GLN A 43 6.55 10.50 21.36
C GLN A 43 5.70 10.97 20.16
N ALA A 44 4.52 11.54 20.40
CA ALA A 44 3.69 12.13 19.34
C ALA A 44 4.43 13.28 18.62
N ARG A 45 5.16 14.15 19.36
CA ARG A 45 6.02 15.19 18.76
C ARG A 45 7.09 14.60 17.83
N LYS A 46 7.78 13.54 18.29
CA LYS A 46 8.78 12.84 17.47
C LYS A 46 8.16 12.29 16.18
N MET A 47 6.97 11.68 16.27
CA MET A 47 6.26 11.16 15.10
C MET A 47 5.81 12.27 14.16
N PHE A 48 5.35 13.42 14.68
CA PHE A 48 5.01 14.59 13.85
C PHE A 48 6.23 15.10 13.08
N ASN A 49 7.38 15.22 13.73
CA ASN A 49 8.62 15.58 13.06
C ASN A 49 9.00 14.56 11.98
N LEU A 50 8.86 13.26 12.27
CA LEU A 50 9.15 12.18 11.34
C LEU A 50 8.26 12.23 10.10
N VAL A 51 6.95 12.50 10.25
CA VAL A 51 6.02 12.61 9.13
C VAL A 51 5.99 14.02 8.49
N GLY A 52 6.76 14.95 9.02
CA GLY A 52 6.88 16.32 8.49
C GLY A 52 5.61 17.15 8.69
N VAL A 53 4.94 16.99 9.83
CA VAL A 53 3.87 17.87 10.30
C VAL A 53 4.44 18.76 11.42
N PRO A 54 4.29 20.11 11.36
CA PRO A 54 4.77 20.97 12.41
C PRO A 54 4.13 20.67 13.78
N GLU A 55 4.90 20.73 14.85
CA GLU A 55 4.45 20.36 16.22
C GLU A 55 3.27 21.20 16.72
N GLU A 56 3.15 22.44 16.28
CA GLU A 56 2.05 23.32 16.64
C GLU A 56 0.67 22.76 16.28
N PHE A 57 0.60 21.84 15.29
CA PHE A 57 -0.63 21.17 14.88
C PHE A 57 -1.07 20.05 15.85
N LEU A 58 -0.25 19.65 16.80
CA LEU A 58 -0.68 18.76 17.90
C LEU A 58 -1.81 19.37 18.73
N GLU A 59 -1.80 20.69 18.90
CA GLU A 59 -2.80 21.43 19.66
C GLU A 59 -4.06 21.81 18.84
N ARG A 60 -4.08 21.46 17.55
CA ARG A 60 -5.17 21.76 16.62
C ARG A 60 -6.15 20.60 16.51
N TYR A 61 -7.32 20.90 15.96
CA TYR A 61 -8.35 19.94 15.63
C TYR A 61 -8.19 19.47 14.18
N ALA A 62 -8.76 18.30 13.84
CA ALA A 62 -8.60 17.71 12.51
C ALA A 62 -9.07 18.62 11.36
N PHE A 63 -10.12 19.43 11.57
CA PHE A 63 -10.65 20.35 10.56
C PHE A 63 -9.73 21.56 10.28
N GLU A 64 -8.78 21.85 11.16
CA GLU A 64 -7.78 22.92 10.97
C GLU A 64 -6.58 22.46 10.13
N LEU A 65 -6.46 21.16 9.83
CA LEU A 65 -5.39 20.56 9.06
C LEU A 65 -5.80 20.36 7.60
N SER A 66 -4.84 20.52 6.66
CA SER A 66 -5.05 20.11 5.26
C SER A 66 -5.23 18.59 5.15
N GLY A 67 -5.78 18.11 4.01
CA GLY A 67 -5.96 16.67 3.76
C GLY A 67 -4.66 15.87 3.92
N GLY A 68 -3.57 16.38 3.32
CA GLY A 68 -2.26 15.74 3.43
C GLY A 68 -1.68 15.78 4.85
N MET A 69 -1.96 16.83 5.65
CA MET A 69 -1.56 16.88 7.06
C MET A 69 -2.36 15.87 7.88
N ARG A 70 -3.67 15.75 7.67
CA ARG A 70 -4.51 14.73 8.33
C ARG A 70 -4.01 13.32 8.01
N GLN A 71 -3.69 13.04 6.74
CA GLN A 71 -3.15 11.75 6.34
C GLN A 71 -1.82 11.44 7.04
N ARG A 72 -0.90 12.40 7.07
CA ARG A 72 0.38 12.25 7.79
C ARG A 72 0.20 12.09 9.28
N SER A 73 -0.78 12.77 9.88
CA SER A 73 -1.13 12.58 11.30
C SER A 73 -1.69 11.18 11.58
N ALA A 74 -2.49 10.62 10.67
CA ALA A 74 -2.96 9.24 10.78
C ALA A 74 -1.80 8.22 10.65
N ILE A 75 -0.81 8.48 9.78
CA ILE A 75 0.42 7.70 9.70
C ILE A 75 1.22 7.83 11.01
N ALA A 76 1.37 9.04 11.56
CA ALA A 76 2.05 9.26 12.84
C ALA A 76 1.38 8.47 13.99
N MET A 77 0.04 8.47 14.02
CA MET A 77 -0.74 7.70 15.00
C MET A 77 -0.48 6.19 14.89
N SER A 78 -0.32 5.66 13.68
CA SER A 78 -0.01 4.24 13.48
C SER A 78 1.43 3.86 13.88
N LEU A 79 2.33 4.85 13.91
CA LEU A 79 3.76 4.67 14.21
C LEU A 79 4.10 4.90 15.69
N VAL A 80 3.24 5.57 16.45
CA VAL A 80 3.57 6.06 17.80
C VAL A 80 3.97 4.94 18.76
N THR A 81 3.43 3.74 18.59
CA THR A 81 3.78 2.52 19.35
C THR A 81 5.00 1.79 18.83
N THR A 82 5.65 2.29 17.76
CA THR A 82 6.80 1.64 17.10
C THR A 82 6.54 0.16 16.76
N PRO A 83 5.50 -0.14 15.96
CA PRO A 83 5.12 -1.53 15.68
C PRO A 83 6.13 -2.23 14.75
N ASP A 84 6.20 -3.57 14.81
CA ASP A 84 7.05 -4.39 13.94
C ASP A 84 6.54 -4.38 12.48
N LEU A 85 5.21 -4.24 12.30
CA LEU A 85 4.54 -4.26 11.00
C LEU A 85 3.49 -3.16 10.90
N ILE A 86 3.49 -2.43 9.77
CA ILE A 86 2.43 -1.50 9.41
C ILE A 86 1.78 -1.93 8.09
N ILE A 87 0.45 -1.99 8.09
CA ILE A 87 -0.35 -2.15 6.87
C ILE A 87 -0.82 -0.76 6.44
N LEU A 88 -0.47 -0.38 5.22
CA LEU A 88 -0.85 0.88 4.59
C LEU A 88 -1.84 0.57 3.46
N ASP A 89 -3.12 0.81 3.69
CA ASP A 89 -4.17 0.54 2.70
C ASP A 89 -4.49 1.81 1.92
N GLU A 90 -4.02 1.88 0.68
CA GLU A 90 -4.13 3.03 -0.22
C GLU A 90 -3.82 4.38 0.46
N PRO A 91 -2.63 4.56 1.07
CA PRO A 91 -2.33 5.71 1.92
C PRO A 91 -2.31 7.05 1.16
N THR A 92 -2.35 7.03 -0.16
CA THR A 92 -2.33 8.21 -1.04
C THR A 92 -3.64 8.46 -1.76
N SER A 93 -4.66 7.61 -1.56
CA SER A 93 -5.97 7.77 -2.20
C SER A 93 -6.63 9.11 -1.83
N ALA A 94 -7.34 9.71 -2.78
CA ALA A 94 -8.04 10.99 -2.65
C ALA A 94 -7.14 12.21 -2.33
N LEU A 95 -5.84 12.14 -2.60
CA LEU A 95 -4.90 13.26 -2.48
C LEU A 95 -4.42 13.71 -3.87
N ASP A 96 -4.06 14.98 -3.97
CA ASP A 96 -3.42 15.52 -5.19
C ASP A 96 -2.00 14.95 -5.38
N VAL A 97 -1.48 15.02 -6.61
CA VAL A 97 -0.20 14.41 -7.02
C VAL A 97 0.99 14.88 -6.17
N LEU A 98 1.03 16.18 -5.82
CA LEU A 98 2.13 16.73 -5.00
C LEU A 98 2.07 16.19 -3.57
N THR A 99 0.88 16.11 -3.01
CA THR A 99 0.65 15.55 -1.68
C THR A 99 0.96 14.05 -1.65
N GLN A 100 0.59 13.30 -2.70
CA GLN A 100 0.97 11.89 -2.86
C GLN A 100 2.49 11.70 -2.85
N ALA A 101 3.22 12.48 -3.66
CA ALA A 101 4.68 12.43 -3.69
C ALA A 101 5.30 12.73 -2.30
N ASN A 102 4.74 13.70 -1.57
CA ASN A 102 5.18 14.01 -0.21
C ASN A 102 4.93 12.83 0.76
N ILE A 103 3.80 12.14 0.67
CA ILE A 103 3.53 10.94 1.49
C ILE A 103 4.55 9.84 1.17
N PHE A 104 4.85 9.59 -0.11
CA PHE A 104 5.88 8.60 -0.47
C PHE A 104 7.26 8.96 0.07
N ASN A 105 7.64 10.24 0.03
CA ASN A 105 8.90 10.69 0.62
C ASN A 105 8.93 10.48 2.14
N VAL A 106 7.82 10.71 2.83
CA VAL A 106 7.67 10.40 4.25
C VAL A 106 7.83 8.90 4.50
N LEU A 107 7.16 8.04 3.73
CA LEU A 107 7.28 6.57 3.86
C LEU A 107 8.70 6.08 3.61
N LYS A 108 9.43 6.65 2.62
CA LYS A 108 10.85 6.37 2.38
C LYS A 108 11.71 6.75 3.60
N ARG A 109 11.46 7.91 4.20
CA ARG A 109 12.16 8.37 5.38
C ARG A 109 11.91 7.44 6.57
N ILE A 110 10.66 7.10 6.83
CA ILE A 110 10.28 6.18 7.90
C ILE A 110 10.97 4.82 7.69
N LYS A 111 10.94 4.26 6.46
CA LYS A 111 11.63 3.01 6.13
C LYS A 111 13.13 3.04 6.43
N LYS A 112 13.77 4.21 6.32
CA LYS A 112 15.20 4.39 6.58
C LYS A 112 15.51 4.59 8.06
N GLU A 113 14.60 5.25 8.80
CA GLU A 113 14.81 5.67 10.19
C GLU A 113 14.24 4.69 11.22
N MET A 114 13.31 3.82 10.80
CA MET A 114 12.64 2.85 11.69
C MET A 114 12.83 1.42 11.17
N GLU A 115 13.01 0.48 12.09
CA GLU A 115 13.09 -0.97 11.81
C GLU A 115 11.70 -1.62 11.68
N THR A 116 10.78 -0.95 10.99
CA THR A 116 9.39 -1.41 10.83
C THR A 116 9.17 -1.99 9.43
N SER A 117 8.55 -3.14 9.35
CA SER A 117 8.13 -3.74 8.08
C SER A 117 6.84 -3.12 7.56
N TYR A 118 6.66 -3.10 6.23
CA TYR A 118 5.47 -2.54 5.58
C TYR A 118 4.77 -3.55 4.70
N ILE A 119 3.44 -3.54 4.74
CA ILE A 119 2.58 -4.03 3.67
C ILE A 119 1.89 -2.82 3.06
N LEU A 120 2.29 -2.44 1.84
CA LEU A 120 1.67 -1.35 1.10
C LEU A 120 0.67 -1.94 0.10
N ILE A 121 -0.60 -1.64 0.29
CA ILE A 121 -1.67 -1.96 -0.65
C ILE A 121 -1.91 -0.71 -1.49
N THR A 122 -1.73 -0.82 -2.80
CA THR A 122 -1.89 0.32 -3.72
C THR A 122 -2.22 -0.17 -5.13
N HIS A 123 -2.91 0.65 -5.88
CA HIS A 123 -3.09 0.51 -7.33
C HIS A 123 -2.09 1.36 -8.13
N ASP A 124 -1.28 2.18 -7.46
CA ASP A 124 -0.23 2.99 -8.11
C ASP A 124 1.07 2.20 -8.20
N ILE A 125 1.27 1.59 -9.38
CA ILE A 125 2.43 0.74 -9.66
C ILE A 125 3.71 1.56 -9.76
N ALA A 126 3.63 2.77 -10.33
CA ALA A 126 4.81 3.59 -10.58
C ALA A 126 5.50 3.98 -9.27
N THR A 127 4.73 4.48 -8.31
CA THR A 127 5.26 4.92 -7.01
C THR A 127 5.64 3.75 -6.10
N SER A 128 4.96 2.59 -6.22
CA SER A 128 5.30 1.40 -5.43
C SER A 128 6.69 0.85 -5.73
N SER A 129 7.20 1.05 -6.96
CA SER A 129 8.53 0.58 -7.38
C SER A 129 9.69 1.13 -6.54
N GLU A 130 9.51 2.31 -5.97
CA GLU A 130 10.54 2.98 -5.18
C GLU A 130 10.58 2.54 -3.69
N LEU A 131 9.50 1.93 -3.19
CA LEU A 131 9.38 1.50 -1.80
C LEU A 131 9.47 -0.01 -1.62
N ALA A 132 8.97 -0.77 -2.59
CA ALA A 132 8.83 -2.20 -2.47
C ALA A 132 10.17 -2.95 -2.52
N ASN A 133 10.36 -3.92 -1.63
CA ASN A 133 11.40 -4.94 -1.76
C ASN A 133 10.83 -6.19 -2.47
N LYS A 134 9.55 -6.50 -2.21
CA LYS A 134 8.79 -7.58 -2.86
C LYS A 134 7.46 -7.04 -3.35
N VAL A 135 6.97 -7.61 -4.43
CA VAL A 135 5.67 -7.31 -5.02
C VAL A 135 4.81 -8.57 -5.02
N ALA A 136 3.57 -8.43 -4.58
CA ALA A 136 2.53 -9.45 -4.73
C ALA A 136 1.39 -8.86 -5.57
N VAL A 137 1.07 -9.49 -6.69
CA VAL A 137 -0.02 -9.06 -7.56
C VAL A 137 -1.27 -9.86 -7.25
N MET A 138 -2.36 -9.14 -6.97
CA MET A 138 -3.66 -9.74 -6.71
C MET A 138 -4.61 -9.52 -7.89
N TYR A 139 -5.35 -10.57 -8.28
CA TYR A 139 -6.43 -10.49 -9.26
C TYR A 139 -7.65 -11.26 -8.77
N ALA A 140 -8.80 -10.60 -8.80
CA ALA A 140 -10.08 -11.20 -8.36
C ALA A 140 -10.00 -11.96 -7.02
N GLY A 141 -9.34 -11.35 -6.00
CA GLY A 141 -9.21 -11.94 -4.66
C GLY A 141 -8.16 -13.06 -4.54
N GLN A 142 -7.27 -13.21 -5.51
CA GLN A 142 -6.22 -14.24 -5.49
C GLN A 142 -4.85 -13.65 -5.83
N ILE A 143 -3.82 -14.04 -5.08
CA ILE A 143 -2.43 -13.72 -5.44
C ILE A 143 -2.04 -14.56 -6.65
N VAL A 144 -1.68 -13.90 -7.75
CA VAL A 144 -1.33 -14.54 -9.02
C VAL A 144 0.16 -14.52 -9.30
N GLU A 145 0.90 -13.61 -8.66
CA GLU A 145 2.35 -13.50 -8.80
C GLU A 145 2.98 -12.90 -7.55
N VAL A 146 4.16 -13.42 -7.13
CA VAL A 146 4.99 -12.83 -6.05
C VAL A 146 6.45 -12.90 -6.47
N SER A 147 7.15 -11.77 -6.39
CA SER A 147 8.57 -11.70 -6.75
C SER A 147 9.29 -10.60 -6.00
N ASP A 148 10.62 -10.62 -6.03
CA ASP A 148 11.41 -9.43 -5.71
C ASP A 148 11.05 -8.27 -6.64
N ALA A 149 10.99 -7.05 -6.11
CA ALA A 149 10.53 -5.88 -6.84
C ALA A 149 11.34 -5.64 -8.11
N MET A 150 12.66 -5.68 -8.04
CA MET A 150 13.53 -5.50 -9.22
C MET A 150 13.18 -6.47 -10.34
N ARG A 151 13.00 -7.76 -10.01
CA ARG A 151 12.66 -8.79 -10.98
C ARG A 151 11.25 -8.58 -11.54
N PHE A 152 10.28 -8.26 -10.69
CA PHE A 152 8.91 -8.00 -11.10
C PHE A 152 8.80 -6.85 -12.11
N PHE A 153 9.43 -5.70 -11.83
CA PHE A 153 9.34 -4.53 -12.69
C PHE A 153 10.08 -4.71 -14.03
N HIS A 154 11.08 -5.59 -14.09
CA HIS A 154 11.78 -5.91 -15.33
C HIS A 154 11.11 -7.02 -16.14
N GLU A 155 10.69 -8.11 -15.49
CA GLU A 155 10.19 -9.31 -16.14
C GLU A 155 9.01 -9.93 -15.37
N PRO A 156 7.81 -9.31 -15.41
CA PRO A 156 6.61 -9.92 -14.85
C PRO A 156 6.27 -11.20 -15.60
N LEU A 157 5.88 -12.26 -14.88
CA LEU A 157 5.61 -13.57 -15.47
C LEU A 157 4.13 -13.74 -15.81
N HIS A 158 3.22 -13.46 -14.86
CA HIS A 158 1.80 -13.68 -15.08
C HIS A 158 1.25 -12.78 -16.21
N PRO A 159 0.42 -13.30 -17.15
CA PRO A 159 -0.13 -12.49 -18.23
C PRO A 159 -0.88 -11.24 -17.78
N TYR A 160 -1.58 -11.29 -16.63
CA TYR A 160 -2.19 -10.11 -16.01
C TYR A 160 -1.15 -9.08 -15.61
N SER A 161 -0.08 -9.49 -14.93
CA SER A 161 0.99 -8.57 -14.50
C SER A 161 1.69 -7.92 -15.68
N ARG A 162 1.94 -8.68 -16.77
CA ARG A 162 2.50 -8.13 -18.01
C ARG A 162 1.61 -7.04 -18.62
N LYS A 163 0.30 -7.30 -18.70
CA LYS A 163 -0.67 -6.32 -19.18
C LYS A 163 -0.77 -5.11 -18.24
N LEU A 164 -0.76 -5.35 -16.93
CA LEU A 164 -0.78 -4.31 -15.93
C LEU A 164 0.44 -3.37 -16.07
N MET A 165 1.64 -3.92 -16.24
CA MET A 165 2.86 -3.15 -16.50
C MET A 165 2.84 -2.45 -17.86
N ALA A 166 2.24 -3.05 -18.87
CA ALA A 166 2.11 -2.45 -20.21
C ALA A 166 1.09 -1.29 -20.25
N SER A 167 0.15 -1.24 -19.30
CA SER A 167 -0.83 -0.16 -19.17
C SER A 167 -0.31 1.09 -18.47
N VAL A 168 0.86 1.02 -17.81
CA VAL A 168 1.48 2.17 -17.15
C VAL A 168 2.08 3.11 -18.20
N PRO A 169 1.65 4.38 -18.28
CA PRO A 169 2.20 5.34 -19.21
C PRO A 169 3.70 5.57 -18.97
N ARG A 170 4.49 5.56 -20.03
CA ARG A 170 5.92 5.92 -19.97
C ARG A 170 6.09 7.37 -20.40
N LEU A 171 6.87 8.14 -19.66
CA LEU A 171 7.17 9.55 -19.99
C LEU A 171 7.91 9.71 -21.31
N HIS A 172 8.64 8.68 -21.74
CA HIS A 172 9.39 8.67 -23.00
C HIS A 172 9.16 7.34 -23.73
N GLY A 173 8.69 7.40 -24.97
CA GLY A 173 8.49 6.26 -25.87
C GLY A 173 7.21 6.38 -26.70
N ASP A 174 7.26 5.95 -27.97
CA ASP A 174 6.13 5.97 -28.91
C ASP A 174 5.13 4.80 -28.71
N LYS A 175 5.30 4.04 -27.63
CA LYS A 175 4.45 2.86 -27.38
C LYS A 175 3.18 3.27 -26.66
N GLU A 176 2.04 3.15 -27.33
CA GLU A 176 0.74 3.37 -26.71
C GLU A 176 0.50 2.38 -25.54
N PRO A 177 -0.16 2.84 -24.46
CA PRO A 177 -0.53 1.95 -23.34
C PRO A 177 -1.42 0.80 -23.83
N ASP A 178 -1.11 -0.42 -23.43
CA ASP A 178 -1.87 -1.62 -23.80
C ASP A 178 -2.91 -1.93 -22.71
N PHE A 179 -4.18 -1.68 -23.00
CA PHE A 179 -5.27 -1.83 -22.04
C PHE A 179 -5.75 -3.29 -21.91
N ILE A 180 -6.16 -3.65 -20.70
CA ILE A 180 -6.78 -4.95 -20.41
C ILE A 180 -8.28 -4.88 -20.78
N ILE A 181 -8.66 -5.54 -21.86
CA ILE A 181 -10.04 -5.54 -22.37
C ILE A 181 -10.96 -6.32 -21.43
N GLY A 182 -12.23 -5.90 -21.31
CA GLY A 182 -13.27 -6.53 -20.52
C GLY A 182 -13.25 -6.15 -19.04
N GLN A 183 -14.22 -6.67 -18.27
CA GLN A 183 -14.40 -6.41 -16.85
C GLN A 183 -13.80 -7.55 -16.00
N PRO A 184 -13.29 -7.26 -14.78
CA PRO A 184 -12.95 -8.31 -13.82
C PRO A 184 -14.18 -9.18 -13.51
N PRO A 185 -14.00 -10.47 -13.19
CA PRO A 185 -15.12 -11.32 -12.80
C PRO A 185 -15.75 -10.82 -11.49
N SER A 186 -17.05 -11.03 -11.34
CA SER A 186 -17.72 -10.78 -10.08
C SER A 186 -17.17 -11.70 -8.98
N LEU A 187 -16.86 -11.15 -7.81
CA LEU A 187 -16.43 -11.96 -6.66
C LEU A 187 -17.54 -12.85 -6.10
N LEU A 188 -18.82 -12.56 -6.45
CA LEU A 188 -19.97 -13.40 -6.09
C LEU A 188 -20.10 -14.62 -7.01
N SER A 189 -19.53 -14.58 -8.22
CA SER A 189 -19.58 -15.67 -9.20
C SER A 189 -18.24 -15.75 -9.92
N LEU A 190 -17.28 -16.40 -9.28
CA LEU A 190 -15.96 -16.58 -9.85
C LEU A 190 -15.98 -17.66 -10.95
N PRO A 191 -15.22 -17.48 -12.04
CA PRO A 191 -15.07 -18.52 -13.07
C PRO A 191 -14.36 -19.73 -12.50
N THR A 192 -14.69 -20.92 -13.02
CA THR A 192 -13.88 -22.14 -12.77
C THR A 192 -12.50 -22.00 -13.36
N GLY A 193 -11.48 -22.56 -12.73
CA GLY A 193 -10.11 -22.51 -13.21
C GLY A 193 -9.43 -21.15 -13.00
N CYS A 194 -8.59 -20.76 -13.97
CA CYS A 194 -7.86 -19.50 -13.90
C CYS A 194 -8.82 -18.29 -13.90
N ARG A 195 -8.78 -17.46 -12.86
CA ARG A 195 -9.67 -16.29 -12.73
C ARG A 195 -9.44 -15.21 -13.80
N PHE A 196 -8.26 -15.20 -14.42
CA PHE A 196 -7.94 -14.25 -15.50
C PHE A 196 -8.24 -14.80 -16.90
N LYS A 197 -8.64 -16.07 -17.07
CA LYS A 197 -8.75 -16.76 -18.38
C LYS A 197 -9.56 -16.00 -19.43
N ASP A 198 -10.67 -15.36 -19.06
CA ASP A 198 -11.58 -14.69 -20.03
C ASP A 198 -11.01 -13.37 -20.56
N ARG A 199 -9.95 -12.85 -19.92
CA ARG A 199 -9.23 -11.63 -20.33
C ARG A 199 -7.77 -11.91 -20.70
N CYS A 200 -7.35 -13.18 -20.67
CA CYS A 200 -5.97 -13.57 -20.93
C CYS A 200 -5.74 -13.74 -22.44
N PRO A 201 -4.82 -12.98 -23.06
CA PRO A 201 -4.51 -13.13 -24.48
C PRO A 201 -3.79 -14.45 -24.79
N LEU A 202 -3.32 -15.16 -23.77
CA LEU A 202 -2.58 -16.42 -23.88
C LEU A 202 -3.40 -17.62 -23.34
N ARG A 203 -4.75 -17.48 -23.31
CA ARG A 203 -5.64 -18.56 -22.85
C ARG A 203 -5.53 -19.80 -23.74
N PHE A 204 -5.55 -20.98 -23.10
CA PHE A 204 -5.64 -22.28 -23.74
C PHE A 204 -6.47 -23.26 -22.88
N GLY A 205 -6.71 -24.49 -23.35
CA GLY A 205 -7.66 -25.42 -22.73
C GLY A 205 -7.44 -25.70 -21.25
N LYS A 206 -6.19 -25.83 -20.79
CA LYS A 206 -5.89 -26.03 -19.36
C LYS A 206 -6.27 -24.88 -18.43
N CYS A 207 -6.51 -23.69 -18.97
CA CYS A 207 -6.94 -22.55 -18.16
C CYS A 207 -8.36 -22.71 -17.58
N ASP A 208 -9.10 -23.70 -18.01
CA ASP A 208 -10.40 -24.07 -17.42
C ASP A 208 -10.26 -24.88 -16.12
N GLU A 209 -9.03 -25.29 -15.79
CA GLU A 209 -8.63 -25.88 -14.52
C GLU A 209 -7.86 -24.87 -13.68
N GLU A 210 -7.88 -25.06 -12.34
CA GLU A 210 -7.15 -24.19 -11.40
C GLU A 210 -5.63 -24.34 -11.60
N PRO A 211 -4.90 -23.24 -11.96
CA PRO A 211 -3.46 -23.31 -12.16
C PRO A 211 -2.73 -23.50 -10.84
N PRO A 212 -1.65 -24.33 -10.83
CA PRO A 212 -0.78 -24.44 -9.68
C PRO A 212 0.08 -23.19 -9.50
N VAL A 213 0.62 -23.01 -8.30
CA VAL A 213 1.69 -22.03 -8.07
C VAL A 213 3.01 -22.68 -8.42
N VAL A 214 3.72 -22.08 -9.38
CA VAL A 214 5.04 -22.52 -9.84
C VAL A 214 6.10 -21.57 -9.28
N ASN A 215 7.19 -22.12 -8.77
CA ASN A 215 8.35 -21.36 -8.31
C ASN A 215 9.44 -21.37 -9.38
N LYS A 216 9.78 -20.22 -9.93
CA LYS A 216 10.89 -20.00 -10.86
C LYS A 216 11.99 -19.21 -10.13
N GLU A 217 12.85 -19.91 -9.41
CA GLU A 217 13.99 -19.30 -8.71
C GLU A 217 13.58 -18.17 -7.73
N GLY A 218 12.57 -18.42 -6.91
CA GLY A 218 12.02 -17.43 -5.97
C GLY A 218 10.94 -16.52 -6.54
N HIS A 219 10.65 -16.59 -7.85
CA HIS A 219 9.54 -15.90 -8.50
C HIS A 219 8.34 -16.85 -8.55
N LEU A 220 7.33 -16.60 -7.72
CA LEU A 220 6.12 -17.41 -7.65
C LEU A 220 5.10 -16.90 -8.66
N VAL A 221 4.57 -17.80 -9.49
CA VAL A 221 3.53 -17.45 -10.48
C VAL A 221 2.46 -18.53 -10.53
N LYS A 222 1.19 -18.11 -10.52
CA LYS A 222 0.04 -19.00 -10.60
C LYS A 222 -0.50 -19.03 -12.05
N CYS A 223 0.16 -19.82 -12.91
CA CYS A 223 -0.17 -19.86 -14.33
C CYS A 223 0.31 -21.16 -14.98
N TRP A 224 -0.54 -21.75 -15.84
CA TRP A 224 -0.24 -22.98 -16.61
C TRP A 224 0.88 -22.84 -17.63
N LEU A 225 1.23 -21.62 -18.05
CA LEU A 225 2.33 -21.39 -19.00
C LEU A 225 3.72 -21.79 -18.44
N TYR A 226 3.82 -22.03 -17.13
CA TYR A 226 5.10 -22.28 -16.47
C TYR A 226 5.21 -23.68 -15.86
N VAL A 227 4.22 -24.54 -16.14
CA VAL A 227 4.17 -25.96 -15.69
C VAL A 227 4.86 -26.86 -16.66
#